data_abaa2e9c0648088ab209c8946dbd8cba
#
_entry.id   abaa2e9c0648088ab209c8946dbd8cba
#
_cell.length_a   1.000
_cell.length_b   1.000
_cell.length_c   1.000
_cell.angle_alpha   90.00
_cell.angle_beta   90.00
_cell.angle_gamma   90.00
#
_symmetry.space_group_name_H-M   'P 1'
#
loop_
_entity.id
_entity.type
_entity.pdbx_description
1 polymer ?
#
loop_
_entity_poly.entity_id
_entity_poly.type
_entity_poly.pdbx_seq_one_letter_code
_entity_poly.pdbx_strand_id
1 'polypeptide(L)'
;MPADAHLYSFDQDADAERNIPQGDDRFTFVRSNFRYLRNWMRYYGVEKIDGLLADLGVSSHHFDDEQRGFSFRYDAPLDMRMNSRAGMTAAQLLNTADEEELTRILRLYGELKNPHRLAMMLVSRRRERPFSTTGDLADCVRPLLGAAREKKDMAKVFQALRIAVNHEMEALEEMLEAATQLLAPEGRLVVLTYHSLEDRLVKNFMRAGNAEGKVEQDFYGNRLAPLRPVNNKVIVPSAEEQEENPRSRSAKLRIAERIGNIAP
;
A
#
# COMPACT_ATOMS: atom_id res chain seq x y z
N MET A 1 -4.64 21.63 15.00
CA MET A 1 -6.04 21.20 14.82
C MET A 1 -6.96 22.19 15.52
N PRO A 2 -8.19 22.43 15.05
CA PRO A 2 -9.22 23.13 15.82
C PRO A 2 -9.41 22.50 17.21
N ALA A 3 -9.96 23.26 18.15
CA ALA A 3 -10.09 22.80 19.55
C ALA A 3 -11.07 21.64 19.70
N ASP A 4 -12.04 21.54 18.81
CA ASP A 4 -13.10 20.54 18.74
C ASP A 4 -12.77 19.35 17.80
N ALA A 5 -11.60 19.37 17.14
CA ALA A 5 -11.19 18.30 16.23
C ALA A 5 -10.56 17.13 17.00
N HIS A 6 -10.79 15.90 16.50
CA HIS A 6 -10.14 14.70 16.99
C HIS A 6 -9.43 13.97 15.83
N LEU A 7 -8.20 13.51 16.06
CA LEU A 7 -7.38 12.78 15.11
C LEU A 7 -7.23 11.32 15.53
N TYR A 8 -7.63 10.41 14.65
CA TYR A 8 -7.34 8.99 14.77
C TYR A 8 -6.22 8.62 13.82
N SER A 9 -5.08 8.16 14.35
CA SER A 9 -3.91 7.74 13.55
C SER A 9 -3.78 6.23 13.57
N PHE A 10 -3.65 5.63 12.40
CA PHE A 10 -3.54 4.18 12.23
C PHE A 10 -2.13 3.79 11.83
N ASP A 11 -1.53 2.85 12.53
CA ASP A 11 -0.35 2.14 12.09
C ASP A 11 -0.36 0.71 12.65
N GLN A 12 0.04 -0.25 11.84
CA GLN A 12 0.14 -1.65 12.26
C GLN A 12 1.52 -2.00 12.82
N ASP A 13 2.53 -1.13 12.61
CA ASP A 13 3.87 -1.33 13.15
C ASP A 13 3.91 -0.91 14.62
N ALA A 14 4.53 -1.78 15.44
CA ALA A 14 4.74 -1.49 16.87
C ALA A 14 5.65 -0.28 17.11
N ASP A 15 6.59 -0.03 16.20
CA ASP A 15 7.56 1.05 16.35
C ASP A 15 6.91 2.44 16.21
N ALA A 16 5.77 2.53 15.52
CA ALA A 16 5.00 3.76 15.40
C ALA A 16 4.47 4.29 16.76
N GLU A 17 4.28 3.42 17.74
CA GLU A 17 3.85 3.80 19.10
C GLU A 17 4.83 4.78 19.78
N ARG A 18 6.10 4.77 19.41
CA ARG A 18 7.12 5.67 19.98
C ARG A 18 6.93 7.13 19.56
N ASN A 19 6.14 7.37 18.52
CA ASN A 19 5.89 8.70 17.97
C ASN A 19 4.56 9.30 18.44
N ILE A 20 3.86 8.65 19.39
CA ILE A 20 2.57 9.13 19.91
C ILE A 20 2.79 10.44 20.65
N PRO A 21 2.09 11.55 20.28
CA PRO A 21 2.13 12.81 21.00
C PRO A 21 1.65 12.60 22.45
N GLN A 22 2.39 13.13 23.40
CA GLN A 22 2.04 13.06 24.82
C GLN A 22 1.14 14.24 25.21
N GLY A 23 0.07 13.95 25.95
CA GLY A 23 -0.75 15.00 26.61
C GLY A 23 -1.73 15.73 25.69
N ASP A 24 -2.09 15.19 24.54
CA ASP A 24 -3.17 15.73 23.71
C ASP A 24 -4.32 14.73 23.61
N ASP A 25 -5.39 14.94 24.37
CA ASP A 25 -6.59 14.09 24.41
C ASP A 25 -7.37 14.07 23.08
N ARG A 26 -7.03 14.96 22.15
CA ARG A 26 -7.61 15.01 20.80
C ARG A 26 -6.93 14.04 19.82
N PHE A 27 -5.93 13.28 20.28
CA PHE A 27 -5.22 12.31 19.47
C PHE A 27 -5.45 10.89 20.00
N THR A 28 -5.88 10.00 19.11
CA THR A 28 -6.02 8.57 19.38
C THR A 28 -5.16 7.77 18.43
N PHE A 29 -4.18 7.05 18.95
CA PHE A 29 -3.42 6.09 18.17
C PHE A 29 -4.14 4.75 18.13
N VAL A 30 -4.35 4.21 16.93
CA VAL A 30 -4.99 2.92 16.68
C VAL A 30 -3.95 1.97 16.10
N ARG A 31 -3.43 1.06 16.93
CA ARG A 31 -2.49 0.05 16.47
C ARG A 31 -3.20 -1.03 15.67
N SER A 32 -3.46 -0.74 14.41
CA SER A 32 -4.19 -1.62 13.51
C SER A 32 -3.88 -1.30 12.05
N ASN A 33 -4.13 -2.28 11.19
CA ASN A 33 -4.15 -2.03 9.75
C ASN A 33 -5.35 -1.14 9.41
N PHE A 34 -5.15 -0.13 8.57
CA PHE A 34 -6.17 0.81 8.11
C PHE A 34 -7.34 0.15 7.35
N ARG A 35 -7.20 -1.11 6.90
CA ARG A 35 -8.31 -1.90 6.33
C ARG A 35 -9.50 -2.02 7.29
N TYR A 36 -9.23 -1.95 8.59
CA TYR A 36 -10.25 -2.00 9.64
C TYR A 36 -10.78 -0.62 10.05
N LEU A 37 -10.55 0.41 9.25
CA LEU A 37 -10.98 1.79 9.52
C LEU A 37 -12.44 1.86 9.97
N ARG A 38 -13.36 1.25 9.22
CA ARG A 38 -14.79 1.25 9.54
C ARG A 38 -15.09 0.62 10.89
N ASN A 39 -14.43 -0.48 11.22
CA ASN A 39 -14.62 -1.18 12.49
C ASN A 39 -14.19 -0.32 13.66
N TRP A 40 -13.04 0.34 13.55
CA TRP A 40 -12.51 1.21 14.60
C TRP A 40 -13.32 2.49 14.75
N MET A 41 -13.75 3.13 13.67
CA MET A 41 -14.63 4.30 13.77
C MET A 41 -15.95 3.94 14.46
N ARG A 42 -16.53 2.81 14.13
CA ARG A 42 -17.70 2.29 14.85
C ARG A 42 -17.44 2.03 16.34
N TYR A 43 -16.28 1.47 16.69
CA TYR A 43 -15.88 1.22 18.08
C TYR A 43 -15.78 2.52 18.89
N TYR A 44 -15.27 3.57 18.28
CA TYR A 44 -15.17 4.90 18.90
C TYR A 44 -16.46 5.73 18.80
N GLY A 45 -17.53 5.19 18.24
CA GLY A 45 -18.80 5.91 18.08
C GLY A 45 -18.76 7.02 17.01
N VAL A 46 -17.78 6.98 16.11
CA VAL A 46 -17.62 7.97 15.03
C VAL A 46 -18.41 7.51 13.80
N GLU A 47 -19.49 8.21 13.48
CA GLU A 47 -20.32 7.90 12.32
C GLU A 47 -19.82 8.55 11.03
N LYS A 48 -19.25 9.77 11.14
CA LYS A 48 -18.71 10.54 10.01
C LYS A 48 -17.37 11.18 10.37
N ILE A 49 -16.54 11.34 9.35
CA ILE A 49 -15.26 12.04 9.43
C ILE A 49 -15.20 13.15 8.37
N ASP A 50 -14.53 14.26 8.68
CA ASP A 50 -14.40 15.40 7.77
C ASP A 50 -13.26 15.21 6.76
N GLY A 51 -12.29 14.38 7.09
CA GLY A 51 -11.16 14.10 6.22
C GLY A 51 -10.44 12.80 6.55
N LEU A 52 -9.82 12.23 5.52
CA LEU A 52 -8.91 11.10 5.64
C LEU A 52 -7.65 11.39 4.84
N LEU A 53 -6.49 11.30 5.49
CA LEU A 53 -5.18 11.30 4.86
C LEU A 53 -4.57 9.90 4.99
N ALA A 54 -4.23 9.28 3.86
CA ALA A 54 -3.50 8.03 3.81
C ALA A 54 -2.15 8.25 3.14
N ASP A 55 -1.06 7.97 3.88
CA ASP A 55 0.30 7.88 3.38
C ASP A 55 0.65 6.40 3.25
N LEU A 56 0.65 5.89 2.02
CA LEU A 56 0.73 4.46 1.75
C LEU A 56 2.18 3.96 1.69
N GLY A 57 2.31 2.65 1.70
CA GLY A 57 3.59 1.97 1.56
C GLY A 57 4.28 1.73 2.90
N VAL A 58 5.60 1.68 2.87
CA VAL A 58 6.45 1.39 4.03
C VAL A 58 7.22 2.63 4.45
N SER A 59 7.37 2.82 5.75
CA SER A 59 8.20 3.89 6.27
C SER A 59 9.67 3.74 5.84
N SER A 60 10.40 4.85 5.81
CA SER A 60 11.84 4.81 5.58
C SER A 60 12.56 3.89 6.56
N HIS A 61 12.05 3.81 7.80
CA HIS A 61 12.56 2.92 8.85
C HIS A 61 12.57 1.44 8.41
N HIS A 62 11.52 0.95 7.74
CA HIS A 62 11.49 -0.43 7.26
C HIS A 62 12.59 -0.75 6.24
N PHE A 63 12.97 0.20 5.39
CA PHE A 63 14.07 0.00 4.43
C PHE A 63 15.45 0.13 5.07
N ASP A 64 15.55 0.88 6.16
CA ASP A 64 16.80 1.12 6.89
C ASP A 64 17.04 0.08 7.99
N ASP A 65 16.00 -0.67 8.39
CA ASP A 65 16.10 -1.80 9.32
C ASP A 65 16.64 -3.03 8.58
N GLU A 66 17.89 -3.34 8.86
CA GLU A 66 18.61 -4.46 8.25
C GLU A 66 18.05 -5.84 8.63
N GLN A 67 17.14 -5.93 9.62
CA GLN A 67 16.60 -7.20 10.10
C GLN A 67 15.21 -7.56 9.56
N ARG A 68 14.53 -6.64 8.89
CA ARG A 68 13.14 -6.84 8.46
C ARG A 68 12.97 -7.32 7.01
N GLY A 69 14.07 -7.40 6.24
CA GLY A 69 14.08 -8.00 4.91
C GLY A 69 13.37 -7.22 3.79
N PHE A 70 13.04 -5.95 3.97
CA PHE A 70 12.41 -5.11 2.95
C PHE A 70 13.35 -4.67 1.82
N SER A 71 14.66 -4.80 2.03
CA SER A 71 15.69 -4.34 1.10
C SER A 71 16.63 -5.47 0.70
N PHE A 72 17.09 -5.44 -0.55
CA PHE A 72 18.16 -6.32 -1.05
C PHE A 72 19.56 -5.72 -0.93
N ARG A 73 19.69 -4.62 -0.18
CA ARG A 73 21.00 -3.98 0.06
C ARG A 73 21.84 -4.72 1.08
N TYR A 74 21.16 -5.40 2.01
CA TYR A 74 21.76 -6.17 3.10
C TYR A 74 21.24 -7.59 3.04
N ASP A 75 22.05 -8.55 3.45
CA ASP A 75 21.59 -9.92 3.64
C ASP A 75 20.93 -10.05 5.02
N ALA A 76 19.62 -10.24 5.03
CA ALA A 76 18.77 -10.18 6.21
C ALA A 76 17.74 -11.31 6.20
N PRO A 77 17.12 -11.65 7.34
CA PRO A 77 15.98 -12.56 7.35
C PRO A 77 14.89 -12.09 6.37
N LEU A 78 14.38 -12.97 5.54
CA LEU A 78 13.38 -12.64 4.52
C LEU A 78 11.97 -12.62 5.14
N ASP A 79 11.71 -11.59 5.95
CA ASP A 79 10.44 -11.42 6.68
C ASP A 79 9.42 -10.61 5.87
N MET A 80 9.66 -9.35 5.60
CA MET A 80 8.82 -8.37 4.88
C MET A 80 7.45 -8.06 5.52
N ARG A 81 7.14 -8.54 6.72
CA ARG A 81 5.87 -8.21 7.39
C ARG A 81 5.93 -6.81 7.99
N MET A 82 4.93 -5.98 7.73
CA MET A 82 4.74 -4.71 8.43
C MET A 82 4.31 -4.95 9.88
N ASN A 83 3.42 -5.90 10.11
CA ASN A 83 3.08 -6.40 11.44
C ASN A 83 3.87 -7.67 11.74
N SER A 84 4.97 -7.56 12.49
CA SER A 84 5.84 -8.67 12.82
C SER A 84 5.20 -9.75 13.72
N ARG A 85 4.04 -9.44 14.32
CA ARG A 85 3.33 -10.37 15.24
C ARG A 85 2.32 -11.28 14.54
N ALA A 86 2.00 -11.01 13.28
CA ALA A 86 0.97 -11.76 12.56
C ALA A 86 1.36 -11.97 11.10
N GLY A 87 0.70 -12.94 10.47
CA GLY A 87 0.87 -13.22 9.05
C GLY A 87 2.08 -14.11 8.72
N MET A 88 2.18 -14.41 7.43
CA MET A 88 3.23 -15.24 6.83
C MET A 88 4.41 -14.36 6.43
N THR A 89 5.65 -14.81 6.68
CA THR A 89 6.84 -14.12 6.19
C THR A 89 7.04 -14.33 4.68
N ALA A 90 7.85 -13.49 4.04
CA ALA A 90 8.19 -13.69 2.64
C ALA A 90 8.94 -14.99 2.40
N ALA A 91 9.77 -15.42 3.36
CA ALA A 91 10.43 -16.73 3.31
C ALA A 91 9.40 -17.88 3.33
N GLN A 92 8.41 -17.81 4.22
CA GLN A 92 7.33 -18.81 4.26
C GLN A 92 6.52 -18.82 2.97
N LEU A 93 6.14 -17.64 2.46
CA LEU A 93 5.43 -17.51 1.17
C LEU A 93 6.20 -18.19 0.04
N LEU A 94 7.49 -17.88 -0.13
CA LEU A 94 8.33 -18.49 -1.17
C LEU A 94 8.47 -20.00 -1.03
N ASN A 95 8.53 -20.49 0.22
CA ASN A 95 8.75 -21.92 0.49
C ASN A 95 7.46 -22.74 0.39
N THR A 96 6.26 -22.13 0.48
CA THR A 96 4.99 -22.87 0.53
C THR A 96 4.06 -22.61 -0.64
N ALA A 97 4.03 -21.38 -1.19
CA ALA A 97 3.15 -21.04 -2.32
C ALA A 97 3.45 -21.90 -3.56
N ASP A 98 2.45 -22.29 -4.31
CA ASP A 98 2.63 -23.01 -5.55
C ASP A 98 3.17 -22.10 -6.67
N GLU A 99 3.52 -22.71 -7.80
CA GLU A 99 4.10 -22.02 -8.94
C GLU A 99 3.10 -21.02 -9.57
N GLU A 100 1.83 -21.37 -9.58
CA GLU A 100 0.77 -20.55 -10.15
C GLU A 100 0.58 -19.27 -9.31
N GLU A 101 0.53 -19.41 -7.98
CA GLU A 101 0.43 -18.29 -7.06
C GLU A 101 1.65 -17.37 -7.13
N LEU A 102 2.88 -17.91 -7.14
CA LEU A 102 4.09 -17.12 -7.31
C LEU A 102 4.10 -16.39 -8.67
N THR A 103 3.65 -17.05 -9.73
CA THR A 103 3.51 -16.44 -11.05
C THR A 103 2.52 -15.28 -11.02
N ARG A 104 1.38 -15.46 -10.36
CA ARG A 104 0.35 -14.43 -10.18
C ARG A 104 0.90 -13.21 -9.41
N ILE A 105 1.56 -13.44 -8.27
CA ILE A 105 2.19 -12.40 -7.44
C ILE A 105 3.21 -11.60 -8.26
N LEU A 106 4.15 -12.28 -8.92
CA LEU A 106 5.20 -11.63 -9.69
C LEU A 106 4.65 -10.86 -10.92
N ARG A 107 3.56 -11.34 -11.50
CA ARG A 107 2.86 -10.68 -12.62
C ARG A 107 2.10 -9.46 -12.16
N LEU A 108 1.21 -9.61 -11.17
CA LEU A 108 0.28 -8.57 -10.75
C LEU A 108 0.98 -7.48 -9.93
N TYR A 109 1.82 -7.86 -8.98
CA TYR A 109 2.42 -6.92 -8.03
C TYR A 109 3.84 -6.49 -8.42
N GLY A 110 4.55 -7.31 -9.19
CA GLY A 110 5.87 -6.96 -9.72
C GLY A 110 5.85 -6.33 -11.11
N GLU A 111 4.76 -6.49 -11.87
CA GLU A 111 4.72 -6.08 -13.28
C GLU A 111 5.97 -6.55 -14.06
N LEU A 112 6.41 -7.79 -13.78
CA LEU A 112 7.61 -8.41 -14.37
C LEU A 112 7.29 -9.02 -15.73
N LYS A 113 8.28 -8.99 -16.65
CA LYS A 113 8.07 -9.49 -18.02
C LYS A 113 7.95 -11.01 -18.11
N ASN A 114 8.69 -11.75 -17.29
CA ASN A 114 8.79 -13.21 -17.32
C ASN A 114 8.43 -13.81 -15.95
N PRO A 115 7.21 -13.55 -15.39
CA PRO A 115 6.87 -13.98 -14.04
C PRO A 115 6.86 -15.50 -13.87
N HIS A 116 6.37 -16.24 -14.86
CA HIS A 116 6.33 -17.71 -14.85
C HIS A 116 7.74 -18.32 -14.77
N ARG A 117 8.69 -17.84 -15.57
CA ARG A 117 10.07 -18.32 -15.52
C ARG A 117 10.75 -18.05 -14.18
N LEU A 118 10.47 -16.90 -13.58
CA LEU A 118 10.93 -16.57 -12.23
C LEU A 118 10.31 -17.51 -11.19
N ALA A 119 8.99 -17.74 -11.25
CA ALA A 119 8.29 -18.65 -10.35
C ALA A 119 8.83 -20.10 -10.44
N MET A 120 9.00 -20.63 -11.64
CA MET A 120 9.62 -21.94 -11.86
C MET A 120 10.98 -22.04 -11.19
N MET A 121 11.82 -21.00 -11.34
CA MET A 121 13.15 -21.00 -10.74
C MET A 121 13.08 -20.94 -9.22
N LEU A 122 12.20 -20.13 -8.63
CA LEU A 122 11.98 -20.09 -7.19
C LEU A 122 11.53 -21.45 -6.65
N VAL A 123 10.56 -22.09 -7.31
CA VAL A 123 10.08 -23.44 -6.93
C VAL A 123 11.16 -24.51 -7.06
N SER A 124 11.97 -24.46 -8.12
CA SER A 124 13.10 -25.37 -8.28
C SER A 124 14.14 -25.17 -7.18
N ARG A 125 14.55 -23.93 -6.94
CA ARG A 125 15.59 -23.58 -5.96
C ARG A 125 15.23 -23.99 -4.53
N ARG A 126 13.97 -23.78 -4.08
CA ARG A 126 13.55 -24.14 -2.72
C ARG A 126 13.59 -25.64 -2.43
N ARG A 127 13.52 -26.51 -3.47
CA ARG A 127 13.65 -27.96 -3.31
C ARG A 127 15.07 -28.38 -2.91
N GLU A 128 16.07 -27.61 -3.33
CA GLU A 128 17.47 -27.86 -2.99
C GLU A 128 17.79 -27.25 -1.61
N ARG A 129 17.37 -26.01 -1.41
CA ARG A 129 17.57 -25.27 -0.15
C ARG A 129 16.45 -24.25 0.03
N PRO A 130 15.69 -24.30 1.13
CA PRO A 130 14.65 -23.30 1.43
C PRO A 130 15.21 -21.87 1.45
N PHE A 131 14.38 -20.91 1.10
CA PHE A 131 14.69 -19.50 1.24
C PHE A 131 14.64 -19.10 2.71
N SER A 132 15.63 -18.35 3.17
CA SER A 132 15.71 -17.81 4.53
C SER A 132 16.12 -16.35 4.57
N THR A 133 16.93 -15.89 3.62
CA THR A 133 17.46 -14.53 3.59
C THR A 133 17.15 -13.80 2.31
N THR A 134 17.30 -12.47 2.34
CA THR A 134 17.18 -11.60 1.16
C THR A 134 18.26 -11.93 0.13
N GLY A 135 19.45 -12.37 0.57
CA GLY A 135 20.53 -12.86 -0.29
C GLY A 135 20.12 -14.11 -1.06
N ASP A 136 19.53 -15.12 -0.37
CA ASP A 136 19.01 -16.34 -1.02
C ASP A 136 18.07 -16.00 -2.20
N LEU A 137 17.16 -15.05 -1.98
CA LEU A 137 16.23 -14.59 -3.02
C LEU A 137 16.96 -13.86 -4.14
N ALA A 138 17.79 -12.87 -3.79
CA ALA A 138 18.50 -12.06 -4.77
C ALA A 138 19.39 -12.90 -5.68
N ASP A 139 20.16 -13.82 -5.12
CA ASP A 139 21.05 -14.71 -5.88
C ASP A 139 20.27 -15.67 -6.79
N CYS A 140 19.12 -16.14 -6.33
CA CYS A 140 18.24 -16.99 -7.13
C CYS A 140 17.71 -16.25 -8.37
N VAL A 141 17.20 -15.03 -8.23
CA VAL A 141 16.52 -14.34 -9.34
C VAL A 141 17.46 -13.56 -10.25
N ARG A 142 18.64 -13.13 -9.76
CA ARG A 142 19.64 -12.32 -10.49
C ARG A 142 19.96 -12.84 -11.88
N PRO A 143 20.20 -14.15 -12.11
CA PRO A 143 20.52 -14.66 -13.45
C PRO A 143 19.41 -14.46 -14.51
N LEU A 144 18.16 -14.25 -14.07
CA LEU A 144 17.03 -14.03 -14.97
C LEU A 144 16.73 -12.55 -15.19
N LEU A 145 17.36 -11.66 -14.44
CA LEU A 145 17.21 -10.22 -14.57
C LEU A 145 18.23 -9.72 -15.60
N GLY A 146 17.79 -8.88 -16.54
CA GLY A 146 18.71 -8.30 -17.52
C GLY A 146 19.68 -7.32 -16.85
N ALA A 147 20.98 -7.42 -17.15
CA ALA A 147 22.05 -6.64 -16.53
C ALA A 147 21.76 -5.11 -16.50
N ALA A 148 21.23 -4.56 -17.59
CA ALA A 148 20.89 -3.14 -17.69
C ALA A 148 19.73 -2.71 -16.76
N ARG A 149 18.94 -3.65 -16.25
CA ARG A 149 17.73 -3.40 -15.45
C ARG A 149 17.72 -4.15 -14.14
N GLU A 150 18.81 -4.83 -13.78
CA GLU A 150 18.89 -5.72 -12.63
C GLU A 150 18.34 -5.08 -11.35
N LYS A 151 18.86 -3.91 -10.97
CA LYS A 151 18.40 -3.19 -9.75
C LYS A 151 16.90 -2.87 -9.80
N LYS A 152 16.39 -2.44 -10.96
CA LYS A 152 14.99 -2.08 -11.13
C LYS A 152 14.07 -3.30 -11.06
N ASP A 153 14.45 -4.37 -11.72
CA ASP A 153 13.65 -5.59 -11.76
C ASP A 153 13.77 -6.36 -10.42
N MET A 154 14.92 -6.29 -9.74
CA MET A 154 15.07 -6.78 -8.36
C MET A 154 14.14 -6.05 -7.39
N ALA A 155 14.08 -4.72 -7.45
CA ALA A 155 13.15 -3.93 -6.64
C ALA A 155 11.69 -4.34 -6.87
N LYS A 156 11.32 -4.70 -8.09
CA LYS A 156 9.99 -5.20 -8.44
C LYS A 156 9.69 -6.58 -7.87
N VAL A 157 10.68 -7.47 -7.80
CA VAL A 157 10.52 -8.78 -7.13
C VAL A 157 10.25 -8.57 -5.65
N PHE A 158 11.04 -7.74 -4.98
CA PHE A 158 10.86 -7.43 -3.56
C PHE A 158 9.52 -6.73 -3.31
N GLN A 159 9.13 -5.76 -4.15
CA GLN A 159 7.82 -5.12 -4.10
C GLN A 159 6.69 -6.14 -4.22
N ALA A 160 6.78 -7.08 -5.16
CA ALA A 160 5.73 -8.08 -5.37
C ALA A 160 5.50 -8.95 -4.13
N LEU A 161 6.58 -9.43 -3.51
CA LEU A 161 6.50 -10.23 -2.29
C LEU A 161 5.98 -9.41 -1.11
N ARG A 162 6.46 -8.17 -0.94
CA ARG A 162 6.00 -7.27 0.11
C ARG A 162 4.50 -7.04 0.04
N ILE A 163 4.00 -6.70 -1.15
CA ILE A 163 2.57 -6.47 -1.38
C ILE A 163 1.77 -7.73 -1.05
N ALA A 164 2.23 -8.91 -1.47
CA ALA A 164 1.55 -10.17 -1.19
C ALA A 164 1.54 -10.51 0.31
N VAL A 165 2.69 -10.39 0.99
CA VAL A 165 2.85 -10.68 2.42
C VAL A 165 1.95 -9.81 3.28
N ASN A 166 1.81 -8.53 2.92
CA ASN A 166 1.06 -7.56 3.71
C ASN A 166 -0.37 -7.32 3.21
N HIS A 167 -0.78 -8.00 2.13
CA HIS A 167 -2.11 -7.80 1.50
C HIS A 167 -2.40 -6.32 1.22
N GLU A 168 -1.39 -5.59 0.69
CA GLU A 168 -1.43 -4.13 0.60
C GLU A 168 -2.55 -3.64 -0.33
N MET A 169 -2.79 -4.34 -1.45
CA MET A 169 -3.80 -3.93 -2.42
C MET A 169 -5.21 -4.15 -1.89
N GLU A 170 -5.47 -5.28 -1.23
CA GLU A 170 -6.74 -5.60 -0.61
C GLU A 170 -7.04 -4.63 0.56
N ALA A 171 -6.02 -4.35 1.38
CA ALA A 171 -6.15 -3.40 2.48
C ALA A 171 -6.47 -1.98 1.98
N LEU A 172 -5.84 -1.56 0.87
CA LEU A 172 -6.11 -0.26 0.25
C LEU A 172 -7.54 -0.17 -0.28
N GLU A 173 -8.03 -1.20 -0.96
CA GLU A 173 -9.40 -1.25 -1.47
C GLU A 173 -10.42 -1.16 -0.34
N GLU A 174 -10.28 -1.98 0.70
CA GLU A 174 -11.16 -1.95 1.89
C GLU A 174 -11.14 -0.58 2.59
N MET A 175 -9.98 0.08 2.67
CA MET A 175 -9.88 1.43 3.23
C MET A 175 -10.60 2.46 2.36
N LEU A 176 -10.47 2.40 1.04
CA LEU A 176 -11.15 3.31 0.11
C LEU A 176 -12.67 3.16 0.17
N GLU A 177 -13.16 1.92 0.27
CA GLU A 177 -14.59 1.63 0.50
C GLU A 177 -15.07 2.21 1.83
N ALA A 178 -14.32 1.97 2.91
CA ALA A 178 -14.64 2.52 4.22
C ALA A 178 -14.64 4.06 4.21
N ALA A 179 -13.67 4.68 3.54
CA ALA A 179 -13.58 6.13 3.42
C ALA A 179 -14.81 6.73 2.74
N THR A 180 -15.30 6.12 1.65
CA THR A 180 -16.49 6.63 0.96
C THR A 180 -17.76 6.57 1.82
N GLN A 181 -17.84 5.63 2.74
CA GLN A 181 -18.97 5.48 3.67
C GLN A 181 -18.87 6.43 4.87
N LEU A 182 -17.66 6.66 5.36
CA LEU A 182 -17.41 7.45 6.58
C LEU A 182 -17.30 8.94 6.31
N LEU A 183 -16.77 9.36 5.14
CA LEU A 183 -16.65 10.79 4.83
C LEU A 183 -18.01 11.49 4.84
N ALA A 184 -18.08 12.60 5.56
CA ALA A 184 -19.19 13.52 5.51
C ALA A 184 -19.28 14.16 4.09
N PRO A 185 -20.43 14.70 3.70
CA PRO A 185 -20.52 15.56 2.50
C PRO A 185 -19.44 16.65 2.55
N GLU A 186 -18.78 16.89 1.40
CA GLU A 186 -17.65 17.82 1.25
C GLU A 186 -16.35 17.39 1.99
N GLY A 187 -16.37 16.29 2.73
CA GLY A 187 -15.19 15.70 3.34
C GLY A 187 -14.12 15.32 2.32
N ARG A 188 -12.85 15.39 2.72
CA ARG A 188 -11.69 15.19 1.82
C ARG A 188 -11.02 13.84 2.03
N LEU A 189 -10.81 13.13 0.91
CA LEU A 189 -9.93 11.98 0.83
C LEU A 189 -8.62 12.40 0.17
N VAL A 190 -7.52 12.27 0.90
CA VAL A 190 -6.17 12.60 0.43
C VAL A 190 -5.31 11.35 0.52
N VAL A 191 -4.71 10.92 -0.58
CA VAL A 191 -3.91 9.68 -0.63
C VAL A 191 -2.58 9.94 -1.31
N LEU A 192 -1.48 9.61 -0.61
CA LEU A 192 -0.14 9.50 -1.16
C LEU A 192 0.13 8.06 -1.55
N THR A 193 0.68 7.86 -2.74
CA THR A 193 1.05 6.56 -3.30
C THR A 193 2.48 6.58 -3.79
N TYR A 194 3.18 5.44 -3.77
CA TYR A 194 4.60 5.35 -4.13
C TYR A 194 4.89 4.39 -5.28
N HIS A 195 3.90 3.62 -5.74
CA HIS A 195 4.03 2.77 -6.91
C HIS A 195 2.78 2.80 -7.81
N SER A 196 2.95 2.29 -9.04
CA SER A 196 1.94 2.33 -10.09
C SER A 196 0.62 1.64 -9.75
N LEU A 197 0.67 0.57 -8.97
CA LEU A 197 -0.51 -0.23 -8.61
C LEU A 197 -1.42 0.55 -7.65
N GLU A 198 -0.84 1.11 -6.58
CA GLU A 198 -1.57 1.98 -5.65
C GLU A 198 -2.19 3.16 -6.38
N ASP A 199 -1.38 3.89 -7.16
CA ASP A 199 -1.82 5.08 -7.89
C ASP A 199 -2.98 4.77 -8.85
N ARG A 200 -2.93 3.62 -9.54
CA ARG A 200 -3.98 3.17 -10.45
C ARG A 200 -5.28 2.85 -9.70
N LEU A 201 -5.19 2.12 -8.59
CA LEU A 201 -6.34 1.77 -7.75
C LEU A 201 -7.00 3.03 -7.18
N VAL A 202 -6.22 3.92 -6.55
CA VAL A 202 -6.72 5.18 -5.98
C VAL A 202 -7.35 6.07 -7.06
N LYS A 203 -6.70 6.22 -8.22
CA LYS A 203 -7.24 6.97 -9.35
C LYS A 203 -8.58 6.41 -9.82
N ASN A 204 -8.67 5.10 -10.00
CA ASN A 204 -9.89 4.43 -10.44
C ASN A 204 -11.01 4.66 -9.43
N PHE A 205 -10.71 4.44 -8.15
CA PHE A 205 -11.68 4.55 -7.07
C PHE A 205 -12.20 5.99 -6.91
N MET A 206 -11.33 6.98 -6.89
CA MET A 206 -11.72 8.39 -6.81
C MET A 206 -12.57 8.84 -8.00
N ARG A 207 -12.35 8.24 -9.18
CA ARG A 207 -13.09 8.56 -10.41
C ARG A 207 -14.43 7.84 -10.53
N ALA A 208 -14.49 6.59 -10.13
CA ALA A 208 -15.60 5.69 -10.43
C ALA A 208 -16.31 5.10 -9.20
N GLY A 209 -15.70 5.22 -8.00
CA GLY A 209 -16.21 4.60 -6.79
C GLY A 209 -15.93 3.10 -6.68
N ASN A 210 -15.11 2.53 -7.57
CA ASN A 210 -14.72 1.12 -7.57
C ASN A 210 -13.29 0.91 -8.06
N ALA A 211 -12.72 -0.25 -7.76
CA ALA A 211 -11.33 -0.60 -8.09
C ALA A 211 -11.08 -0.73 -9.59
N GLU A 212 -12.07 -1.21 -10.35
CA GLU A 212 -11.98 -1.41 -11.80
C GLU A 212 -11.98 -0.10 -12.58
N GLY A 213 -12.44 1.00 -11.97
CA GLY A 213 -12.58 2.30 -12.61
C GLY A 213 -13.72 2.34 -13.63
N LYS A 214 -14.70 1.45 -13.49
CA LYS A 214 -15.93 1.46 -14.31
C LYS A 214 -16.87 2.53 -13.79
N VAL A 215 -17.09 3.56 -14.59
CA VAL A 215 -18.01 4.63 -14.24
C VAL A 215 -19.44 4.14 -14.47
N GLU A 216 -20.22 4.05 -13.42
CA GLU A 216 -21.65 3.84 -13.48
C GLU A 216 -22.36 5.18 -13.75
N GLN A 217 -23.45 5.13 -14.50
CA GLN A 217 -24.27 6.30 -14.84
C GLN A 217 -25.74 5.98 -14.59
N ASP A 218 -26.50 6.99 -14.19
CA ASP A 218 -27.95 6.90 -14.14
C ASP A 218 -28.56 6.92 -15.57
N PHE A 219 -29.88 6.82 -15.63
CA PHE A 219 -30.63 6.87 -16.90
C PHE A 219 -30.38 8.19 -17.68
N TYR A 220 -30.02 9.26 -17.00
CA TYR A 220 -29.77 10.59 -17.59
C TYR A 220 -28.29 10.80 -17.95
N GLY A 221 -27.40 9.83 -17.73
CA GLY A 221 -25.97 9.92 -18.00
C GLY A 221 -25.15 10.58 -16.88
N ASN A 222 -25.75 10.88 -15.72
CA ASN A 222 -25.02 11.41 -14.57
C ASN A 222 -24.17 10.30 -13.92
N ARG A 223 -22.96 10.64 -13.51
CA ARG A 223 -22.06 9.68 -12.83
C ARG A 223 -22.57 9.38 -11.42
N LEU A 224 -22.63 8.09 -11.10
CA LEU A 224 -22.99 7.59 -9.77
C LEU A 224 -21.76 7.39 -8.87
N ALA A 225 -20.65 8.12 -9.11
CA ALA A 225 -19.45 8.02 -8.31
C ALA A 225 -19.61 8.80 -7.00
N PRO A 226 -19.26 8.20 -5.85
CA PRO A 226 -19.42 8.84 -4.54
C PRO A 226 -18.39 9.96 -4.26
N LEU A 227 -17.33 10.00 -5.05
CA LEU A 227 -16.22 10.94 -4.91
C LEU A 227 -16.07 11.79 -6.18
N ARG A 228 -15.58 13.00 -6.01
CA ARG A 228 -15.19 13.90 -7.09
C ARG A 228 -13.71 14.27 -6.93
N PRO A 229 -12.83 13.94 -7.90
CA PRO A 229 -11.46 14.44 -7.88
C PRO A 229 -11.42 15.97 -7.79
N VAL A 230 -10.62 16.50 -6.88
CA VAL A 230 -10.47 17.96 -6.67
C VAL A 230 -9.63 18.57 -7.78
N ASN A 231 -8.65 17.83 -8.26
CA ASN A 231 -7.75 18.25 -9.35
C ASN A 231 -7.66 17.18 -10.43
N ASN A 232 -7.56 17.60 -11.69
CA ASN A 232 -7.50 16.70 -12.84
C ASN A 232 -6.11 16.03 -12.99
N LYS A 233 -5.05 16.70 -12.51
CA LYS A 233 -3.68 16.22 -12.59
C LYS A 233 -3.23 15.73 -11.22
N VAL A 234 -2.51 14.62 -11.22
CA VAL A 234 -1.83 14.13 -10.01
C VAL A 234 -0.78 15.15 -9.56
N ILE A 235 -0.68 15.38 -8.26
CA ILE A 235 0.38 16.19 -7.67
C ILE A 235 1.59 15.31 -7.46
N VAL A 236 2.75 15.77 -7.92
CA VAL A 236 4.05 15.10 -7.78
C VAL A 236 5.01 16.01 -7.03
N PRO A 237 6.05 15.46 -6.37
CA PRO A 237 7.03 16.27 -5.66
C PRO A 237 7.78 17.20 -6.61
N SER A 238 8.13 18.39 -6.12
CA SER A 238 8.96 19.35 -6.86
C SER A 238 10.40 18.84 -7.07
N ALA A 239 11.17 19.50 -7.92
CA ALA A 239 12.57 19.16 -8.10
C ALA A 239 13.36 19.35 -6.80
N GLU A 240 13.09 20.44 -6.08
CA GLU A 240 13.69 20.76 -4.80
C GLU A 240 13.40 19.69 -3.75
N GLU A 241 12.14 19.25 -3.63
CA GLU A 241 11.76 18.18 -2.72
C GLU A 241 12.47 16.87 -3.06
N GLN A 242 12.63 16.54 -4.36
CA GLN A 242 13.34 15.34 -4.79
C GLN A 242 14.85 15.40 -4.52
N GLU A 243 15.46 16.58 -4.49
CA GLU A 243 16.86 16.77 -4.12
C GLU A 243 17.05 16.62 -2.61
N GLU A 244 16.18 17.21 -1.80
CA GLU A 244 16.21 17.09 -0.34
C GLU A 244 15.82 15.68 0.14
N ASN A 245 14.81 15.08 -0.47
CA ASN A 245 14.30 13.74 -0.16
C ASN A 245 14.18 12.88 -1.43
N PRO A 246 15.25 12.20 -1.86
CA PRO A 246 15.23 11.34 -3.04
C PRO A 246 14.18 10.21 -3.00
N ARG A 247 13.68 9.85 -1.81
CA ARG A 247 12.61 8.84 -1.62
C ARG A 247 11.25 9.36 -2.08
N SER A 248 11.04 10.68 -2.09
CA SER A 248 9.81 11.32 -2.60
C SER A 248 9.60 11.13 -4.10
N ARG A 249 10.64 10.82 -4.86
CA ARG A 249 10.64 10.78 -6.34
C ARG A 249 9.48 10.03 -6.97
N SER A 250 9.00 8.98 -6.32
CA SER A 250 7.89 8.17 -6.82
C SER A 250 6.53 8.55 -6.22
N ALA A 251 6.51 9.50 -5.30
CA ALA A 251 5.30 9.92 -4.61
C ALA A 251 4.30 10.57 -5.56
N LYS A 252 3.04 10.25 -5.36
CA LYS A 252 1.91 10.85 -6.08
C LYS A 252 0.79 11.13 -5.10
N LEU A 253 0.37 12.38 -5.04
CA LEU A 253 -0.74 12.82 -4.19
C LEU A 253 -2.01 12.96 -5.03
N ARG A 254 -3.08 12.33 -4.57
CA ARG A 254 -4.44 12.47 -5.12
C ARG A 254 -5.40 12.95 -4.07
N ILE A 255 -6.31 13.83 -4.48
CA ILE A 255 -7.31 14.44 -3.61
C ILE A 255 -8.69 14.27 -4.25
N ALA A 256 -9.65 13.80 -3.47
CA ALA A 256 -11.05 13.76 -3.86
C ALA A 256 -11.94 14.32 -2.74
N GLU A 257 -13.10 14.78 -3.11
CA GLU A 257 -14.14 15.28 -2.22
C GLU A 257 -15.34 14.35 -2.24
N ARG A 258 -15.93 14.10 -1.10
CA ARG A 258 -17.18 13.34 -0.99
C ARG A 258 -18.34 14.18 -1.54
N ILE A 259 -18.98 13.68 -2.58
CA ILE A 259 -20.20 14.28 -3.09
C ILE A 259 -21.31 14.03 -2.06
N GLY A 260 -22.11 15.04 -1.72
CA GLY A 260 -23.32 14.87 -0.92
C GLY A 260 -24.24 13.83 -1.56
N ASN A 261 -25.19 13.29 -0.81
CA ASN A 261 -26.08 12.25 -1.29
C ASN A 261 -26.56 12.56 -2.70
N ILE A 262 -26.12 11.75 -3.67
CA ILE A 262 -26.83 11.64 -4.93
C ILE A 262 -28.16 10.99 -4.52
N ALA A 263 -29.20 11.81 -4.35
CA ALA A 263 -30.54 11.28 -4.10
C ALA A 263 -30.87 10.31 -5.24
N PRO A 264 -31.46 9.15 -4.94
CA PRO A 264 -31.86 8.20 -5.96
C PRO A 264 -32.82 8.80 -6.98
#